data_9adbb25c165d3b8ae24730653abe5091
#
_entry.id   9adbb25c165d3b8ae24730653abe5091
#
_cell.length_a   1.000
_cell.length_b   1.000
_cell.length_c   1.000
_cell.angle_alpha   90.00
_cell.angle_beta   90.00
_cell.angle_gamma   90.00
#
_symmetry.space_group_name_H-M   'P 1'
#
loop_
_entity.id
_entity.type
_entity.pdbx_description
1 polymer ?
#
loop_
_entity_poly.entity_id
_entity_poly.type
_entity_poly.pdbx_seq_one_letter_code
_entity_poly.pdbx_strand_id
1 'polypeptide(L)'
;MRVGDAAGANYFDIQDYAGVSQFKVDSNGNITTTQTLTSTKPMRLLADISVANTTTLADITGLSFAIGANEIWALDIVLLTVAGSTGDMKFGWTYPASCTMRWGNRGTTLDNAGNDPTGAAMSTAHNWDGPITWTPAFSGHGTDITPRNLYALVTNGANSGTLQLQFSQLATDATATYVKADSYIIATKVS
;
A
#
# COMPACT_ATOMS: atom_id res chain seq x y z
N MET A 1 8.05 -35.34 13.98
CA MET A 1 6.82 -35.64 14.72
C MET A 1 5.69 -35.77 13.71
N ARG A 2 4.98 -36.87 13.65
CA ARG A 2 3.85 -37.04 12.71
C ARG A 2 2.57 -36.91 13.53
N VAL A 3 1.88 -35.82 13.37
CA VAL A 3 0.54 -35.62 13.92
C VAL A 3 -0.43 -36.02 12.81
N GLY A 4 -1.08 -37.15 12.91
CA GLY A 4 -1.95 -37.63 11.86
C GLY A 4 -3.13 -38.40 12.41
N ASP A 5 -4.31 -37.83 12.21
CA ASP A 5 -5.56 -38.56 12.14
C ASP A 5 -6.58 -37.79 11.28
N ALA A 6 -7.73 -38.41 11.07
CA ALA A 6 -8.87 -37.81 10.42
C ALA A 6 -9.60 -36.89 11.43
N ALA A 7 -9.93 -35.68 11.03
CA ALA A 7 -10.86 -34.77 11.73
C ALA A 7 -10.27 -33.73 12.71
N GLY A 8 -8.98 -33.39 12.64
CA GLY A 8 -8.45 -32.25 13.41
C GLY A 8 -8.32 -32.49 14.92
N ALA A 9 -8.43 -33.78 15.35
CA ALA A 9 -8.35 -34.15 16.75
C ALA A 9 -6.93 -34.11 17.31
N ASN A 10 -5.91 -34.26 16.44
CA ASN A 10 -4.51 -34.15 16.83
C ASN A 10 -3.99 -32.75 16.50
N TYR A 11 -3.21 -32.19 17.39
CA TYR A 11 -2.65 -30.85 17.26
C TYR A 11 -1.25 -30.73 17.84
N PHE A 12 -0.49 -29.82 17.35
CA PHE A 12 0.68 -29.28 18.02
C PHE A 12 0.22 -28.11 18.88
N ASP A 13 0.52 -28.13 20.17
CA ASP A 13 0.07 -27.13 21.12
C ASP A 13 1.25 -26.67 21.99
N ILE A 14 1.46 -25.35 22.02
CA ILE A 14 2.38 -24.69 22.93
C ILE A 14 1.54 -24.03 24.01
N GLN A 15 1.68 -24.51 25.24
CA GLN A 15 0.97 -24.04 26.42
C GLN A 15 1.89 -23.19 27.30
N ASP A 16 1.29 -22.27 28.06
CA ASP A 16 1.99 -21.59 29.14
C ASP A 16 2.11 -22.52 30.39
N TYR A 17 2.73 -21.97 31.43
CA TYR A 17 2.88 -22.67 32.71
C TYR A 17 1.54 -23.10 33.33
N ALA A 18 0.46 -22.40 33.08
CA ALA A 18 -0.88 -22.72 33.59
C ALA A 18 -1.64 -23.71 32.71
N GLY A 19 -1.04 -24.22 31.62
CA GLY A 19 -1.66 -25.14 30.68
C GLY A 19 -2.60 -24.49 29.68
N VAL A 20 -2.54 -23.18 29.54
CA VAL A 20 -3.35 -22.43 28.55
C VAL A 20 -2.63 -22.43 27.20
N SER A 21 -3.31 -22.90 26.16
CA SER A 21 -2.77 -22.89 24.79
C SER A 21 -2.41 -21.46 24.36
N GLN A 22 -1.14 -21.25 24.01
CA GLN A 22 -0.64 -20.00 23.48
C GLN A 22 -0.57 -20.00 21.95
N PHE A 23 -0.29 -21.15 21.37
CA PHE A 23 -0.25 -21.39 19.93
C PHE A 23 -0.62 -22.84 19.65
N LYS A 24 -1.57 -23.09 18.77
CA LYS A 24 -2.06 -24.42 18.41
C LYS A 24 -2.21 -24.54 16.90
N VAL A 25 -1.72 -25.67 16.35
CA VAL A 25 -1.97 -26.06 14.95
C VAL A 25 -2.66 -27.41 14.96
N ASP A 26 -3.87 -27.51 14.41
CA ASP A 26 -4.59 -28.77 14.29
C ASP A 26 -4.13 -29.59 13.06
N SER A 27 -4.59 -30.82 12.94
CA SER A 27 -4.24 -31.71 11.83
C SER A 27 -4.79 -31.26 10.47
N ASN A 28 -5.68 -30.29 10.43
CA ASN A 28 -6.19 -29.65 9.22
C ASN A 28 -5.39 -28.38 8.83
N GLY A 29 -4.38 -28.03 9.64
CA GLY A 29 -3.56 -26.85 9.42
C GLY A 29 -4.16 -25.54 9.97
N ASN A 30 -5.26 -25.60 10.74
CA ASN A 30 -5.82 -24.40 11.36
C ASN A 30 -4.92 -23.95 12.52
N ILE A 31 -4.64 -22.67 12.56
CA ILE A 31 -3.84 -22.05 13.61
C ILE A 31 -4.77 -21.32 14.58
N THR A 32 -4.63 -21.64 15.87
CA THR A 32 -5.28 -20.92 16.97
C THR A 32 -4.20 -20.33 17.87
N THR A 33 -4.31 -19.09 18.25
CA THR A 33 -3.38 -18.41 19.14
C THR A 33 -4.11 -17.44 20.06
N THR A 34 -3.60 -17.26 21.26
CA THR A 34 -4.06 -16.20 22.19
C THR A 34 -3.47 -14.85 21.82
N GLN A 35 -2.41 -14.84 20.99
CA GLN A 35 -1.80 -13.63 20.47
C GLN A 35 -2.35 -13.30 19.09
N THR A 36 -2.48 -12.00 18.80
CA THR A 36 -2.84 -11.56 17.44
C THR A 36 -1.70 -11.90 16.48
N LEU A 37 -1.97 -12.79 15.52
CA LEU A 37 -1.04 -13.03 14.41
C LEU A 37 -1.08 -11.83 13.47
N THR A 38 -0.03 -11.01 13.51
CA THR A 38 0.12 -9.91 12.56
C THR A 38 0.52 -10.47 11.20
N SER A 39 -0.34 -10.35 10.21
CA SER A 39 0.00 -10.70 8.83
C SER A 39 0.64 -9.50 8.14
N THR A 40 1.83 -9.70 7.60
CA THR A 40 2.51 -8.69 6.78
C THR A 40 2.62 -9.19 5.35
N LYS A 41 2.24 -8.36 4.39
CA LYS A 41 2.32 -8.63 2.95
C LYS A 41 3.29 -7.64 2.31
N PRO A 42 4.55 -8.02 2.05
CA PRO A 42 5.47 -7.20 1.27
C PRO A 42 5.17 -7.38 -0.22
N MET A 43 5.09 -6.28 -0.94
CA MET A 43 4.96 -6.23 -2.40
C MET A 43 6.07 -5.34 -2.94
N ARG A 44 6.79 -5.79 -3.94
CA ARG A 44 7.88 -5.04 -4.58
C ARG A 44 7.71 -5.08 -6.09
N LEU A 45 7.87 -3.93 -6.72
CA LEU A 45 7.88 -3.82 -8.17
C LEU A 45 9.19 -4.37 -8.74
N LEU A 46 9.11 -5.32 -9.67
CA LEU A 46 10.28 -6.00 -10.23
C LEU A 46 10.80 -5.35 -11.52
N ALA A 47 9.99 -4.50 -12.16
CA ALA A 47 10.33 -3.79 -13.39
C ALA A 47 9.67 -2.42 -13.39
N ASP A 48 10.21 -1.49 -14.18
CA ASP A 48 9.63 -0.18 -14.37
C ASP A 48 8.25 -0.27 -15.03
N ILE A 49 7.31 0.56 -14.58
CA ILE A 49 6.01 0.76 -15.23
C ILE A 49 5.90 2.22 -15.64
N SER A 50 5.38 2.47 -16.83
CA SER A 50 5.28 3.83 -17.37
C SER A 50 3.92 4.10 -18.00
N VAL A 51 3.55 5.39 -18.00
CA VAL A 51 2.43 5.95 -18.76
C VAL A 51 2.87 7.21 -19.48
N ALA A 52 2.30 7.48 -20.65
CA ALA A 52 2.51 8.70 -21.42
C ALA A 52 1.21 9.10 -22.12
N ASN A 53 1.05 10.38 -22.40
CA ASN A 53 -0.11 10.94 -23.11
C ASN A 53 -1.47 10.60 -22.46
N THR A 54 -1.50 10.39 -21.14
CA THR A 54 -2.74 10.01 -20.44
C THR A 54 -2.81 10.54 -19.02
N THR A 55 -3.98 11.00 -18.64
CA THR A 55 -4.33 11.33 -17.25
C THR A 55 -5.25 10.30 -16.63
N THR A 56 -5.54 9.21 -17.35
CA THR A 56 -6.32 8.07 -16.83
C THR A 56 -5.44 7.21 -15.96
N LEU A 57 -5.88 6.92 -14.73
CA LEU A 57 -5.18 6.05 -13.80
C LEU A 57 -5.02 4.65 -14.38
N ALA A 58 -3.80 4.12 -14.32
CA ALA A 58 -3.43 2.77 -14.71
C ALA A 58 -2.86 2.01 -13.52
N ASP A 59 -3.07 0.71 -13.48
CA ASP A 59 -2.61 -0.16 -12.40
C ASP A 59 -1.07 -0.23 -12.37
N ILE A 60 -0.49 -0.11 -11.17
CA ILE A 60 0.90 -0.46 -10.93
C ILE A 60 0.94 -1.96 -10.67
N THR A 61 1.04 -2.74 -11.76
CA THR A 61 1.03 -4.21 -11.68
C THR A 61 2.12 -4.71 -10.75
N GLY A 62 1.75 -5.46 -9.70
CA GLY A 62 2.67 -5.94 -8.66
C GLY A 62 2.56 -5.17 -7.33
N LEU A 63 1.90 -4.01 -7.31
CA LEU A 63 1.59 -3.29 -6.07
C LEU A 63 0.10 -3.40 -5.74
N SER A 64 -0.34 -4.65 -5.51
CA SER A 64 -1.71 -4.99 -5.13
C SER A 64 -1.74 -6.18 -4.19
N PHE A 65 -2.78 -6.28 -3.38
CA PHE A 65 -3.02 -7.44 -2.54
C PHE A 65 -4.50 -7.69 -2.27
N ALA A 66 -4.83 -8.95 -2.00
CA ALA A 66 -6.16 -9.32 -1.57
C ALA A 66 -6.39 -8.89 -0.12
N ILE A 67 -7.53 -8.23 0.11
CA ILE A 67 -8.01 -7.80 1.43
C ILE A 67 -9.33 -8.51 1.74
N GLY A 68 -9.43 -9.09 2.93
CA GLY A 68 -10.63 -9.79 3.40
C GLY A 68 -11.72 -8.84 3.88
N ALA A 69 -12.92 -9.38 4.06
CA ALA A 69 -14.03 -8.63 4.64
C ALA A 69 -13.70 -8.20 6.09
N ASN A 70 -14.04 -6.96 6.43
CA ASN A 70 -13.87 -6.36 7.75
C ASN A 70 -12.41 -6.30 8.27
N GLU A 71 -11.43 -6.42 7.39
CA GLU A 71 -10.03 -6.30 7.76
C GLU A 71 -9.56 -4.84 7.79
N ILE A 72 -8.63 -4.55 8.71
CA ILE A 72 -7.94 -3.26 8.82
C ILE A 72 -6.47 -3.47 8.53
N TRP A 73 -5.91 -2.64 7.64
CA TRP A 73 -4.52 -2.72 7.21
C TRP A 73 -3.82 -1.36 7.28
N ALA A 74 -2.61 -1.35 7.82
CA ALA A 74 -1.69 -0.23 7.73
C ALA A 74 -0.72 -0.45 6.58
N LEU A 75 -0.54 0.55 5.72
CA LEU A 75 0.35 0.49 4.57
C LEU A 75 1.52 1.46 4.75
N ASP A 76 2.72 0.97 4.52
CA ASP A 76 3.93 1.77 4.32
C ASP A 76 4.36 1.63 2.86
N ILE A 77 4.45 2.75 2.14
CA ILE A 77 4.57 2.77 0.68
C ILE A 77 5.75 3.65 0.30
N VAL A 78 6.70 3.07 -0.42
CA VAL A 78 7.82 3.80 -1.00
C VAL A 78 7.81 3.62 -2.51
N LEU A 79 7.64 4.72 -3.23
CA LEU A 79 7.64 4.74 -4.69
C LEU A 79 8.84 5.52 -5.19
N LEU A 80 9.63 4.91 -6.04
CA LEU A 80 10.70 5.56 -6.80
C LEU A 80 10.10 6.04 -8.12
N THR A 81 10.05 7.34 -8.34
CA THR A 81 9.29 7.92 -9.45
C THR A 81 10.15 8.79 -10.34
N VAL A 82 9.82 8.83 -11.63
CA VAL A 82 10.35 9.78 -12.60
C VAL A 82 9.17 10.39 -13.34
N ALA A 83 9.09 11.70 -13.35
CA ALA A 83 8.07 12.43 -14.11
C ALA A 83 8.65 13.75 -14.65
N GLY A 84 8.28 14.11 -15.87
CA GLY A 84 8.60 15.41 -16.43
C GLY A 84 7.87 16.54 -15.67
N SER A 85 8.48 17.72 -15.63
CA SER A 85 7.92 18.90 -14.95
C SER A 85 6.62 19.42 -15.58
N THR A 86 6.29 18.97 -16.79
CA THR A 86 5.04 19.34 -17.49
C THR A 86 3.93 18.34 -17.20
N GLY A 87 4.26 17.05 -17.22
CA GLY A 87 3.29 15.97 -17.03
C GLY A 87 2.92 15.74 -15.59
N ASP A 88 3.88 15.96 -14.67
CA ASP A 88 3.72 15.66 -13.26
C ASP A 88 3.16 14.23 -13.04
N MET A 89 2.66 13.91 -11.88
CA MET A 89 2.02 12.60 -11.63
C MET A 89 0.96 12.68 -10.54
N LYS A 90 0.04 11.73 -10.57
CA LYS A 90 -0.94 11.49 -9.51
C LYS A 90 -1.11 10.00 -9.24
N PHE A 91 -1.53 9.68 -8.04
CA PHE A 91 -1.83 8.32 -7.61
C PHE A 91 -3.31 8.16 -7.26
N GLY A 92 -3.77 6.93 -7.27
CA GLY A 92 -5.11 6.55 -6.89
C GLY A 92 -5.19 5.07 -6.52
N TRP A 93 -6.39 4.60 -6.23
CA TRP A 93 -6.64 3.21 -5.82
C TRP A 93 -7.85 2.64 -6.51
N THR A 94 -7.80 1.35 -6.85
CA THR A 94 -9.00 0.52 -6.95
C THR A 94 -9.15 -0.33 -5.69
N TYR A 95 -10.39 -0.55 -5.27
CA TYR A 95 -10.69 -1.12 -3.97
C TYR A 95 -12.05 -1.80 -3.93
N PRO A 96 -12.30 -2.74 -2.98
CA PRO A 96 -13.60 -3.36 -2.80
C PRO A 96 -14.69 -2.36 -2.41
N ALA A 97 -15.93 -2.68 -2.73
CA ALA A 97 -17.07 -1.88 -2.29
C ALA A 97 -17.10 -1.76 -0.76
N SER A 98 -17.45 -0.58 -0.26
CA SER A 98 -17.46 -0.23 1.18
C SER A 98 -16.08 -0.18 1.85
N CYS A 99 -14.99 -0.24 1.08
CA CYS A 99 -13.66 0.03 1.59
C CYS A 99 -13.49 1.53 1.81
N THR A 100 -12.89 1.90 2.93
CA THR A 100 -12.50 3.27 3.27
C THR A 100 -11.01 3.33 3.53
N MET A 101 -10.42 4.50 3.29
CA MET A 101 -8.99 4.70 3.51
C MET A 101 -8.75 6.14 3.92
N ARG A 102 -7.76 6.31 4.79
CA ARG A 102 -7.08 7.59 5.00
C ARG A 102 -5.63 7.39 4.56
N TRP A 103 -5.15 8.19 3.63
CA TRP A 103 -3.82 8.05 3.10
C TRP A 103 -3.21 9.39 2.74
N GLY A 104 -1.90 9.45 2.72
CA GLY A 104 -1.18 10.68 2.52
C GLY A 104 0.31 10.48 2.30
N ASN A 105 1.06 11.57 2.24
CA ASN A 105 2.49 11.58 2.04
C ASN A 105 3.21 11.83 3.38
N ARG A 106 4.31 11.11 3.62
CA ARG A 106 5.27 11.38 4.70
C ARG A 106 6.45 12.14 4.11
N GLY A 107 6.56 13.40 4.38
CA GLY A 107 7.68 14.21 3.92
C GLY A 107 7.22 15.51 3.25
N THR A 108 8.15 16.28 2.75
CA THR A 108 7.84 17.49 1.99
C THR A 108 7.28 17.11 0.63
N THR A 109 6.09 17.60 0.29
CA THR A 109 5.64 17.68 -1.10
C THR A 109 6.12 19.01 -1.65
N LEU A 110 6.50 19.02 -2.90
CA LEU A 110 6.61 20.28 -3.63
C LEU A 110 5.23 20.96 -3.65
N ASP A 111 5.22 22.28 -3.62
CA ASP A 111 3.99 23.00 -3.88
C ASP A 111 3.51 22.72 -5.32
N ASN A 112 2.24 23.07 -5.61
CA ASN A 112 1.68 22.96 -6.96
C ASN A 112 2.41 23.81 -8.03
N ALA A 113 3.40 24.62 -7.63
CA ALA A 113 4.20 25.44 -8.50
C ALA A 113 5.53 24.77 -8.90
N GLY A 114 5.82 23.54 -8.41
CA GLY A 114 7.05 22.81 -8.76
C GLY A 114 8.31 23.39 -8.12
N ASN A 115 8.19 24.24 -7.12
CA ASN A 115 9.34 24.79 -6.44
C ASN A 115 9.86 23.78 -5.41
N ASP A 116 11.13 23.43 -5.53
CA ASP A 116 11.86 22.77 -4.45
C ASP A 116 11.80 23.71 -3.23
N PRO A 117 11.37 23.23 -2.04
CA PRO A 117 11.41 24.03 -0.84
C PRO A 117 12.86 24.23 -0.39
N THR A 118 13.65 24.99 -1.15
CA THR A 118 14.96 25.48 -0.71
C THR A 118 14.74 26.44 0.46
N GLY A 119 14.54 25.88 1.65
CA GLY A 119 14.55 26.63 2.91
C GLY A 119 13.38 27.57 3.18
N ALA A 120 12.40 27.67 2.32
CA ALA A 120 11.17 28.44 2.58
C ALA A 120 10.14 27.54 3.28
N ALA A 121 9.48 28.09 4.26
CA ALA A 121 8.54 27.43 5.17
C ALA A 121 7.71 26.35 4.49
N MET A 122 7.71 25.14 5.10
CA MET A 122 6.78 24.09 4.74
C MET A 122 5.39 24.70 4.67
N SER A 123 4.78 24.69 3.49
CA SER A 123 3.43 25.20 3.34
C SER A 123 2.52 24.41 4.27
N THR A 124 1.90 25.07 5.22
CA THR A 124 0.96 24.49 6.18
C THR A 124 -0.36 24.02 5.52
N ALA A 125 -0.46 24.12 4.20
CA ALA A 125 -1.66 23.78 3.44
C ALA A 125 -1.71 22.33 2.95
N HIS A 126 -0.81 21.45 3.39
CA HIS A 126 -0.80 20.06 2.98
C HIS A 126 -1.73 19.26 3.87
N ASN A 127 -2.89 18.97 3.38
CA ASN A 127 -3.80 18.03 3.98
C ASN A 127 -3.26 16.61 3.72
N TRP A 128 -2.59 16.06 4.73
CA TRP A 128 -1.78 14.83 4.66
C TRP A 128 -2.59 13.54 4.66
N ASP A 129 -3.90 13.63 4.89
CA ASP A 129 -4.78 12.49 4.84
C ASP A 129 -6.04 12.81 4.02
N GLY A 130 -6.13 12.23 2.87
CA GLY A 130 -7.33 12.24 2.04
C GLY A 130 -8.08 10.91 2.12
N PRO A 131 -9.37 10.91 1.76
CA PRO A 131 -10.15 9.69 1.61
C PRO A 131 -9.60 8.85 0.43
N ILE A 132 -10.06 7.59 0.34
CA ILE A 132 -9.64 6.67 -0.72
C ILE A 132 -9.87 7.20 -2.14
N THR A 133 -10.84 8.09 -2.31
CA THR A 133 -11.16 8.76 -3.58
C THR A 133 -10.23 9.92 -3.93
N TRP A 134 -9.38 10.34 -2.99
CA TRP A 134 -8.43 11.40 -3.22
C TRP A 134 -7.30 10.92 -4.14
N THR A 135 -6.89 11.77 -5.09
CA THR A 135 -5.81 11.50 -6.03
C THR A 135 -4.70 12.54 -5.85
N PRO A 136 -3.77 12.31 -4.89
CA PRO A 136 -2.68 13.25 -4.64
C PRO A 136 -1.81 13.42 -5.86
N ALA A 137 -1.48 14.67 -6.17
CA ALA A 137 -0.58 15.05 -7.24
C ALA A 137 0.81 15.37 -6.71
N PHE A 138 1.82 15.08 -7.52
CA PHE A 138 3.23 15.30 -7.21
C PHE A 138 3.94 15.87 -8.42
N SER A 139 4.75 16.91 -8.18
CA SER A 139 5.55 17.52 -9.25
C SER A 139 6.63 16.57 -9.74
N GLY A 140 6.88 16.61 -11.05
CA GLY A 140 7.98 15.90 -11.68
C GLY A 140 9.28 16.72 -11.63
N HIS A 141 10.41 16.02 -11.62
CA HIS A 141 11.76 16.56 -11.59
C HIS A 141 12.59 16.19 -12.83
N GLY A 142 11.92 16.06 -13.97
CA GLY A 142 12.59 15.69 -15.22
C GLY A 142 13.01 14.21 -15.23
N THR A 143 14.30 13.93 -15.28
CA THR A 143 14.86 12.57 -15.35
C THR A 143 15.29 12.01 -14.00
N ASP A 144 15.24 12.80 -12.95
CA ASP A 144 15.71 12.40 -11.63
C ASP A 144 14.73 11.45 -10.95
N ILE A 145 15.29 10.42 -10.31
CA ILE A 145 14.47 9.52 -9.47
C ILE A 145 14.13 10.24 -8.17
N THR A 146 12.83 10.43 -7.95
CA THR A 146 12.30 11.06 -6.76
C THR A 146 11.57 10.03 -5.89
N PRO A 147 12.01 9.76 -4.67
CA PRO A 147 11.30 8.87 -3.75
C PRO A 147 10.04 9.57 -3.22
N ARG A 148 8.93 8.82 -3.16
CA ARG A 148 7.67 9.22 -2.56
C ARG A 148 7.34 8.29 -1.41
N ASN A 149 7.25 8.84 -0.21
CA ASN A 149 6.91 8.08 0.98
C ASN A 149 5.44 8.33 1.32
N LEU A 150 4.61 7.33 1.13
CA LEU A 150 3.17 7.40 1.40
C LEU A 150 2.82 6.46 2.55
N TYR A 151 1.71 6.73 3.20
CA TYR A 151 1.12 5.83 4.19
C TYR A 151 -0.38 5.73 3.97
N ALA A 152 -0.97 4.64 4.43
CA ALA A 152 -2.41 4.52 4.45
C ALA A 152 -2.89 3.69 5.64
N LEU A 153 -4.08 4.01 6.13
CA LEU A 153 -4.86 3.14 6.99
C LEU A 153 -6.13 2.77 6.22
N VAL A 154 -6.28 1.50 5.93
CA VAL A 154 -7.37 0.93 5.15
C VAL A 154 -8.31 0.21 6.08
N THR A 155 -9.61 0.52 6.02
CA THR A 155 -10.67 -0.22 6.70
C THR A 155 -11.60 -0.80 5.65
N ASN A 156 -11.56 -2.12 5.46
CA ASN A 156 -12.43 -2.78 4.51
C ASN A 156 -13.80 -3.04 5.13
N GLY A 157 -14.84 -2.95 4.30
CA GLY A 157 -16.20 -3.32 4.69
C GLY A 157 -16.48 -4.81 4.52
N ALA A 158 -17.74 -5.18 4.37
CA ALA A 158 -18.20 -6.56 4.30
C ALA A 158 -17.75 -7.33 3.02
N ASN A 159 -17.20 -6.63 2.03
CA ASN A 159 -16.81 -7.24 0.76
C ASN A 159 -15.30 -7.46 0.70
N SER A 160 -14.86 -8.70 0.52
CA SER A 160 -13.47 -8.99 0.17
C SER A 160 -13.18 -8.57 -1.27
N GLY A 161 -11.91 -8.36 -1.59
CA GLY A 161 -11.49 -8.03 -2.96
C GLY A 161 -10.01 -7.69 -3.04
N THR A 162 -9.62 -6.92 -4.04
CA THR A 162 -8.23 -6.49 -4.25
C THR A 162 -8.11 -4.99 -4.01
N LEU A 163 -7.09 -4.60 -3.25
CA LEU A 163 -6.61 -3.23 -3.17
C LEU A 163 -5.45 -3.08 -4.15
N GLN A 164 -5.55 -2.16 -5.12
CA GLN A 164 -4.57 -1.97 -6.20
C GLN A 164 -4.16 -0.50 -6.27
N LEU A 165 -2.87 -0.22 -6.17
CA LEU A 165 -2.33 1.13 -6.39
C LEU A 165 -2.29 1.44 -7.88
N GLN A 166 -2.66 2.68 -8.22
CA GLN A 166 -2.69 3.18 -9.59
C GLN A 166 -1.92 4.50 -9.70
N PHE A 167 -1.49 4.84 -10.91
CA PHE A 167 -0.88 6.13 -11.21
C PHE A 167 -1.23 6.62 -12.62
N SER A 168 -1.05 7.90 -12.84
CA SER A 168 -1.08 8.50 -14.18
C SER A 168 -0.29 9.80 -14.20
N GLN A 169 -0.17 10.40 -15.38
CA GLN A 169 0.21 11.81 -15.47
C GLN A 169 -0.88 12.70 -14.86
N LEU A 170 -0.50 13.84 -14.28
CA LEU A 170 -1.44 14.87 -13.83
C LEU A 170 -1.96 15.65 -15.02
N ALA A 171 -1.07 16.05 -15.93
CA ALA A 171 -1.39 16.66 -17.21
C ALA A 171 -0.81 15.79 -18.34
N THR A 172 -1.49 15.75 -19.49
CA THR A 172 -1.04 14.97 -20.64
C THR A 172 0.29 15.49 -21.17
N ASP A 173 1.29 14.61 -21.23
CA ASP A 173 2.63 14.87 -21.73
C ASP A 173 3.15 13.67 -22.52
N ALA A 174 3.86 13.93 -23.62
CA ALA A 174 4.50 12.88 -24.42
C ALA A 174 5.69 12.23 -23.69
N THR A 175 6.32 12.96 -22.77
CA THR A 175 7.38 12.43 -21.92
C THR A 175 6.77 11.46 -20.90
N ALA A 176 7.23 10.21 -20.92
CA ALA A 176 6.68 9.19 -20.05
C ALA A 176 6.96 9.48 -18.56
N THR A 177 5.98 9.18 -17.73
CA THR A 177 6.09 9.15 -16.28
C THR A 177 6.23 7.71 -15.83
N TYR A 178 7.14 7.46 -14.87
CA TYR A 178 7.50 6.11 -14.42
C TYR A 178 7.28 5.93 -12.94
N VAL A 179 6.86 4.71 -12.58
CA VAL A 179 7.14 4.11 -11.26
C VAL A 179 8.22 3.06 -11.49
N LYS A 180 9.36 3.24 -10.83
CA LYS A 180 10.56 2.44 -11.05
C LYS A 180 10.51 1.13 -10.29
N ALA A 181 11.26 0.13 -10.79
CA ALA A 181 11.57 -1.08 -10.04
C ALA A 181 12.06 -0.73 -8.63
N ASP A 182 11.90 -1.66 -7.71
CA ASP A 182 12.19 -1.52 -6.28
C ASP A 182 11.25 -0.59 -5.50
N SER A 183 10.25 0.02 -6.15
CA SER A 183 9.09 0.58 -5.45
C SER A 183 8.37 -0.54 -4.69
N TYR A 184 7.90 -0.27 -3.48
CA TYR A 184 7.29 -1.31 -2.65
C TYR A 184 6.14 -0.81 -1.78
N ILE A 185 5.32 -1.75 -1.34
CA ILE A 185 4.32 -1.59 -0.29
C ILE A 185 4.57 -2.67 0.76
N ILE A 186 4.58 -2.28 2.03
CA ILE A 186 4.48 -3.21 3.16
C ILE A 186 3.10 -3.01 3.78
N ALA A 187 2.23 -4.00 3.62
CA ALA A 187 0.90 -3.99 4.21
C ALA A 187 0.90 -4.85 5.47
N THR A 188 0.56 -4.26 6.61
CA THR A 188 0.47 -4.95 7.90
C THR A 188 -0.98 -4.99 8.35
N LYS A 189 -1.51 -6.18 8.60
CA LYS A 189 -2.87 -6.36 9.14
C LYS A 189 -2.90 -5.88 10.59
N VAL A 190 -3.87 -5.02 10.91
CA VAL A 190 -4.07 -4.45 12.25
C VAL A 190 -5.20 -5.17 12.97
N SER A 191 -6.23 -5.57 12.24
CA SER A 191 -7.32 -6.42 12.75
C SER A 191 -8.01 -7.17 11.61
#